data_8404ec24ffbb716737db6cb10550f4d7
#
_entry.id   8404ec24ffbb716737db6cb10550f4d7
#
_cell.length_a   1.000
_cell.length_b   1.000
_cell.length_c   1.000
_cell.angle_alpha   90.00
_cell.angle_beta   90.00
_cell.angle_gamma   90.00
#
_symmetry.space_group_name_H-M   'P 1'
#
loop_
_entity.id
_entity.type
_entity.pdbx_description
1 polymer ?
#
loop_
_entity_poly.entity_id
_entity_poly.type
_entity_poly.pdbx_seq_one_letter_code
_entity_poly.pdbx_strand_id
1 'polypeptide(L)'
;MSMVDITFNGRKHQVQCGDGEEPRLRRLAAYVDSCAAKLQQQHGQLPDAKVLLLTSLLVADELSDAYEEIKRLRTQAAEQDRRAEEEAAQALDRITSRLEQLAANLESA
;
A
#
# COMPACT_ATOMS: atom_id res chain seq x y z
N MET A 1 5.52 26.22 -14.83
CA MET A 1 6.36 25.25 -14.12
C MET A 1 7.16 25.96 -13.05
N SER A 2 7.28 25.34 -11.89
CA SER A 2 7.94 25.91 -10.72
C SER A 2 9.26 25.23 -10.45
N MET A 3 10.16 25.96 -9.79
CA MET A 3 11.46 25.45 -9.34
C MET A 3 11.43 25.33 -7.82
N VAL A 4 11.93 24.22 -7.31
CA VAL A 4 12.00 23.95 -5.87
C VAL A 4 13.44 23.58 -5.49
N ASP A 5 13.90 24.16 -4.40
CA ASP A 5 15.19 23.79 -3.83
C ASP A 5 15.02 22.59 -2.91
N ILE A 6 15.76 21.53 -3.19
CA ILE A 6 15.77 20.30 -2.43
C ILE A 6 17.16 20.10 -1.84
N THR A 7 17.21 19.70 -0.58
CA THR A 7 18.48 19.32 0.06
C THR A 7 18.54 17.80 0.14
N PHE A 8 19.62 17.25 -0.43
CA PHE A 8 19.91 15.84 -0.34
C PHE A 8 21.36 15.65 0.09
N ASN A 9 21.54 14.92 1.17
CA ASN A 9 22.87 14.63 1.73
C ASN A 9 23.72 15.89 1.97
N GLY A 10 23.06 16.95 2.46
CA GLY A 10 23.69 18.24 2.77
C GLY A 10 23.91 19.15 1.57
N ARG A 11 23.50 18.76 0.38
CA ARG A 11 23.66 19.55 -0.84
C ARG A 11 22.33 20.00 -1.39
N LYS A 12 22.27 21.25 -1.86
CA LYS A 12 21.06 21.81 -2.46
C LYS A 12 20.99 21.51 -3.96
N HIS A 13 19.83 21.13 -4.41
CA HIS A 13 19.52 20.88 -5.82
C HIS A 13 18.25 21.63 -6.20
N GLN A 14 18.26 22.26 -7.38
CA GLN A 14 17.05 22.82 -7.95
C GLN A 14 16.36 21.79 -8.81
N VAL A 15 15.07 21.55 -8.53
CA VAL A 15 14.27 20.59 -9.28
C VAL A 15 13.02 21.30 -9.81
N GLN A 16 12.72 21.04 -11.06
CA GLN A 16 11.54 21.57 -11.71
C GLN A 16 10.34 20.66 -11.44
N CYS A 17 9.20 21.26 -11.13
CA CYS A 17 7.96 20.53 -10.90
C CYS A 17 6.77 21.28 -11.50
N GLY A 18 5.63 20.64 -11.56
CA GLY A 18 4.38 21.25 -11.98
C GLY A 18 3.89 22.26 -10.95
N ASP A 19 3.11 23.23 -11.41
CA ASP A 19 2.52 24.23 -10.52
C ASP A 19 1.59 23.55 -9.52
N GLY A 20 1.77 23.86 -8.23
CA GLY A 20 1.00 23.27 -7.13
C GLY A 20 1.57 21.97 -6.60
N GLU A 21 2.62 21.43 -7.21
CA GLU A 21 3.24 20.17 -6.77
C GLU A 21 4.40 20.40 -5.79
N GLU A 22 4.78 21.62 -5.51
CA GLU A 22 5.92 21.97 -4.67
C GLU A 22 5.83 21.35 -3.26
N PRO A 23 4.71 21.39 -2.53
CA PRO A 23 4.63 20.80 -1.20
C PRO A 23 4.84 19.27 -1.23
N ARG A 24 4.29 18.63 -2.25
CA ARG A 24 4.46 17.18 -2.42
C ARG A 24 5.91 16.81 -2.67
N LEU A 25 6.57 17.55 -3.57
CA LEU A 25 7.95 17.32 -3.91
C LEU A 25 8.86 17.52 -2.69
N ARG A 26 8.60 18.56 -1.89
CA ARG A 26 9.36 18.80 -0.65
C ARG A 26 9.21 17.66 0.35
N ARG A 27 8.00 17.10 0.49
CA ARG A 27 7.78 15.95 1.39
C ARG A 27 8.53 14.73 0.90
N LEU A 28 8.48 14.44 -0.39
CA LEU A 28 9.18 13.32 -0.99
C LEU A 28 10.69 13.46 -0.81
N ALA A 29 11.20 14.67 -1.07
CA ALA A 29 12.62 14.97 -0.92
C ALA A 29 13.09 14.82 0.54
N ALA A 30 12.28 15.28 1.49
CA ALA A 30 12.59 15.13 2.91
C ALA A 30 12.67 13.65 3.32
N TYR A 31 11.78 12.83 2.79
CA TYR A 31 11.80 11.41 3.04
C TYR A 31 13.06 10.75 2.47
N VAL A 32 13.38 11.05 1.22
CA VAL A 32 14.59 10.53 0.56
C VAL A 32 15.86 10.94 1.33
N ASP A 33 15.92 12.19 1.77
CA ASP A 33 17.05 12.69 2.56
C ASP A 33 17.17 11.96 3.90
N SER A 34 16.06 11.68 4.56
CA SER A 34 16.04 10.91 5.80
C SER A 34 16.55 9.48 5.62
N CYS A 35 16.24 8.87 4.49
CA CYS A 35 16.76 7.54 4.12
C CYS A 35 18.26 7.56 3.96
N ALA A 36 18.77 8.59 3.28
CA ALA A 36 20.22 8.78 3.12
C ALA A 36 20.93 8.94 4.47
N ALA A 37 20.35 9.70 5.38
CA ALA A 37 20.91 9.90 6.72
C ALA A 37 21.02 8.57 7.49
N LYS A 38 19.99 7.74 7.41
CA LYS A 38 20.00 6.42 8.05
C LYS A 38 21.07 5.51 7.47
N LEU A 39 21.22 5.53 6.15
CA LEU A 39 22.26 4.72 5.49
C LEU A 39 23.66 5.13 5.92
N GLN A 40 23.92 6.41 6.05
CA GLN A 40 25.21 6.91 6.53
C GLN A 40 25.47 6.56 7.98
N GLN A 41 24.45 6.55 8.82
CA GLN A 41 24.59 6.10 10.21
C GLN A 41 24.98 4.63 10.30
N GLN A 42 24.44 3.79 9.42
CA GLN A 42 24.70 2.35 9.41
C GLN A 42 26.03 1.99 8.79
N HIS A 43 26.43 2.69 7.73
CA HIS A 43 27.59 2.32 6.90
C HIS A 43 28.77 3.29 7.00
N GLY A 44 28.63 4.37 7.77
CA GLY A 44 29.63 5.44 7.85
C GLY A 44 29.57 6.35 6.63
N GLN A 45 30.58 7.20 6.46
CA GLN A 45 30.62 8.13 5.35
C GLN A 45 30.91 7.41 4.03
N LEU A 46 30.01 7.59 3.07
CA LEU A 46 30.08 7.02 1.73
C LEU A 46 30.14 8.14 0.69
N PRO A 47 30.73 7.89 -0.49
CA PRO A 47 30.66 8.84 -1.59
C PRO A 47 29.20 9.14 -1.99
N ASP A 48 28.94 10.36 -2.46
CA ASP A 48 27.58 10.82 -2.79
C ASP A 48 26.86 9.89 -3.78
N ALA A 49 27.57 9.43 -4.81
CA ALA A 49 26.99 8.51 -5.80
C ALA A 49 26.55 7.20 -5.15
N LYS A 50 27.33 6.68 -4.21
CA LYS A 50 27.01 5.45 -3.50
C LYS A 50 25.80 5.64 -2.58
N VAL A 51 25.74 6.76 -1.87
CA VAL A 51 24.58 7.12 -1.03
C VAL A 51 23.32 7.20 -1.88
N LEU A 52 23.39 7.85 -3.04
CA LEU A 52 22.23 7.98 -3.92
C LEU A 52 21.78 6.62 -4.44
N LEU A 53 22.71 5.77 -4.85
CA LEU A 53 22.38 4.42 -5.33
C LEU A 53 21.70 3.59 -4.24
N LEU A 54 22.27 3.56 -3.03
CA LEU A 54 21.72 2.79 -1.92
C LEU A 54 20.36 3.34 -1.46
N THR A 55 20.21 4.67 -1.44
CA THR A 55 18.94 5.32 -1.11
C THR A 55 17.87 4.95 -2.13
N SER A 56 18.21 4.98 -3.42
CA SER A 56 17.29 4.61 -4.49
C SER A 56 16.84 3.15 -4.37
N LEU A 57 17.77 2.25 -4.08
CA LEU A 57 17.44 0.83 -3.87
C LEU A 57 16.56 0.62 -2.64
N LEU A 58 16.83 1.33 -1.56
CA LEU A 58 16.02 1.26 -0.34
C LEU A 58 14.58 1.72 -0.61
N VAL A 59 14.41 2.86 -1.27
CA VAL A 59 13.08 3.38 -1.61
C VAL A 59 12.35 2.44 -2.57
N ALA A 60 13.04 1.89 -3.56
CA ALA A 60 12.46 0.91 -4.48
C ALA A 60 12.02 -0.37 -3.76
N ASP A 61 12.81 -0.83 -2.79
CA ASP A 61 12.47 -2.00 -1.98
C ASP A 61 11.22 -1.73 -1.13
N GLU A 62 11.15 -0.58 -0.48
CA GLU A 62 9.96 -0.18 0.28
C GLU A 62 8.72 -0.11 -0.60
N LEU A 63 8.85 0.41 -1.82
CA LEU A 63 7.76 0.48 -2.78
C LEU A 63 7.29 -0.91 -3.20
N SER A 64 8.22 -1.82 -3.44
CA SER A 64 7.94 -3.22 -3.77
C SER A 64 7.16 -3.90 -2.63
N ASP A 65 7.60 -3.71 -1.40
CA ASP A 65 6.92 -4.25 -0.21
C ASP A 65 5.50 -3.68 -0.08
N ALA A 66 5.32 -2.39 -0.34
CA ALA A 66 4.02 -1.74 -0.29
C ALA A 66 3.06 -2.31 -1.34
N TYR A 67 3.53 -2.55 -2.55
CA TYR A 67 2.74 -3.19 -3.61
C TYR A 67 2.33 -4.61 -3.24
N GLU A 68 3.24 -5.39 -2.70
CA GLU A 68 2.94 -6.74 -2.24
C GLU A 68 1.88 -6.73 -1.12
N GLU A 69 2.00 -5.81 -0.19
CA GLU A 69 1.04 -5.65 0.91
C GLU A 69 -0.34 -5.26 0.40
N ILE A 70 -0.42 -4.33 -0.56
CA ILE A 70 -1.68 -3.95 -1.19
C ILE A 70 -2.32 -5.15 -1.88
N LYS A 71 -1.53 -5.92 -2.62
CA LYS A 71 -2.00 -7.12 -3.30
C LYS A 71 -2.54 -8.15 -2.32
N ARG A 72 -1.83 -8.36 -1.21
CA ARG A 72 -2.25 -9.27 -0.15
C ARG A 72 -3.58 -8.85 0.48
N LEU A 73 -3.72 -7.57 0.79
CA LEU A 73 -4.94 -7.02 1.39
C LEU A 73 -6.14 -7.11 0.43
N ARG A 74 -5.92 -6.86 -0.86
CA ARG A 74 -6.98 -6.99 -1.88
C ARG A 74 -7.44 -8.44 -2.02
N THR A 75 -6.53 -9.38 -2.03
CA THR A 75 -6.85 -10.81 -2.09
C THR A 75 -7.62 -11.25 -0.85
N GLN A 76 -7.20 -10.78 0.32
CA GLN A 76 -7.88 -11.10 1.58
C GLN A 76 -9.30 -10.53 1.62
N ALA A 77 -9.49 -9.29 1.17
CA ALA A 77 -10.81 -8.67 1.11
C ALA A 77 -11.74 -9.42 0.15
N ALA A 78 -11.25 -9.79 -1.03
CA ALA A 78 -12.02 -10.56 -2.00
C ALA A 78 -12.43 -11.92 -1.43
N GLU A 79 -11.54 -12.59 -0.70
CA GLU A 79 -11.82 -13.87 -0.06
C GLU A 79 -12.87 -13.74 1.06
N GLN A 80 -12.80 -12.69 1.84
CA GLN A 80 -13.81 -12.41 2.88
C GLN A 80 -15.19 -12.17 2.27
N ASP A 81 -15.27 -11.40 1.17
CA ASP A 81 -16.52 -11.17 0.46
C ASP A 81 -17.10 -12.47 -0.09
N ARG A 82 -16.28 -13.32 -0.68
CA ARG A 82 -16.69 -14.61 -1.19
C ARG A 82 -17.25 -15.51 -0.09
N ARG A 83 -16.60 -15.54 1.06
CA ARG A 83 -17.07 -16.31 2.22
C ARG A 83 -18.40 -15.79 2.76
N ALA A 84 -18.54 -14.47 2.83
CA ALA A 84 -19.79 -13.86 3.28
C ALA A 84 -20.93 -14.20 2.34
N GLU A 85 -20.72 -14.18 1.03
CA GLU A 85 -21.72 -14.58 0.04
C GLU A 85 -22.10 -16.05 0.16
N GLU A 86 -21.12 -16.94 0.35
CA GLU A 86 -21.37 -18.37 0.57
C GLU A 86 -22.18 -18.63 1.82
N GLU A 87 -21.82 -17.97 2.93
CA GLU A 87 -22.55 -18.11 4.19
C GLU A 87 -23.99 -17.64 4.08
N ALA A 88 -24.20 -16.52 3.37
CA ALA A 88 -25.56 -16.01 3.11
C ALA A 88 -26.37 -16.98 2.26
N ALA A 89 -25.79 -17.54 1.20
CA ALA A 89 -26.43 -18.53 0.36
C ALA A 89 -26.80 -19.79 1.14
N GLN A 90 -25.91 -20.28 1.99
CA GLN A 90 -26.17 -21.44 2.84
C GLN A 90 -27.29 -21.17 3.85
N ALA A 91 -27.33 -19.98 4.43
CA ALA A 91 -28.38 -19.59 5.36
C ALA A 91 -29.74 -19.56 4.66
N LEU A 92 -29.80 -19.03 3.43
CA LEU A 92 -31.03 -19.03 2.62
C LEU A 92 -31.49 -20.44 2.28
N ASP A 93 -30.55 -21.33 1.90
CA ASP A 93 -30.88 -22.73 1.62
C ASP A 93 -31.45 -23.45 2.85
N ARG A 94 -30.89 -23.21 4.04
CA ARG A 94 -31.42 -23.77 5.27
C ARG A 94 -32.84 -23.29 5.57
N ILE A 95 -33.11 -22.01 5.39
CA ILE A 95 -34.45 -21.43 5.60
C ILE A 95 -35.42 -22.01 4.60
N THR A 96 -35.05 -22.08 3.33
CA THR A 96 -35.91 -22.65 2.27
C THR A 96 -36.24 -24.12 2.57
N SER A 97 -35.26 -24.93 2.96
CA SER A 97 -35.48 -26.33 3.32
C SER A 97 -36.42 -26.48 4.50
N ARG A 98 -36.31 -25.64 5.52
CA ARG A 98 -37.20 -25.67 6.67
C ARG A 98 -38.64 -25.29 6.29
N LEU A 99 -38.82 -24.30 5.43
CA LEU A 99 -40.15 -23.91 4.94
C LEU A 99 -40.78 -25.03 4.13
N GLU A 100 -40.06 -25.68 3.26
CA GLU A 100 -40.53 -26.83 2.48
C GLU A 100 -40.92 -27.99 3.39
N GLN A 101 -40.17 -28.25 4.41
CA GLN A 101 -40.43 -29.30 5.38
C GLN A 101 -41.67 -29.01 6.20
N LEU A 102 -41.86 -27.75 6.63
CA LEU A 102 -43.10 -27.33 7.32
C LEU A 102 -44.31 -27.45 6.42
N ALA A 103 -44.23 -27.03 5.17
CA ALA A 103 -45.29 -27.18 4.21
C ALA A 103 -45.69 -28.63 4.00
N ALA A 104 -44.70 -29.54 3.86
CA ALA A 104 -44.93 -30.97 3.73
C ALA A 104 -45.65 -31.55 4.95
N ASN A 105 -45.22 -31.13 6.16
CA ASN A 105 -45.85 -31.59 7.40
C ASN A 105 -47.28 -31.13 7.54
N LEU A 106 -47.59 -29.88 7.09
CA LEU A 106 -48.95 -29.36 7.12
C LEU A 106 -49.85 -30.06 6.12
N GLU A 107 -49.35 -30.46 4.96
CA GLU A 107 -50.09 -31.21 3.96
C GLU A 107 -50.40 -32.64 4.42
N SER A 108 -49.56 -33.22 5.26
CA SER A 108 -49.71 -34.57 5.78
C SER A 108 -50.68 -34.67 6.97
N ALA A 109 -51.04 -33.55 7.54
CA ALA A 109 -51.86 -33.50 8.76
C ALA A 109 -53.33 -33.67 8.46
#